data_92cf764068e8563e48c3e075afbba412
#
_entry.id   92cf764068e8563e48c3e075afbba412
#
_cell.length_a   1.000
_cell.length_b   1.000
_cell.length_c   1.000
_cell.angle_alpha   90.00
_cell.angle_beta   90.00
_cell.angle_gamma   90.00
#
_symmetry.space_group_name_H-M   'P 1'
#
loop_
_entity.id
_entity.type
_entity.pdbx_description
1 polymer ?
#
loop_
_entity_poly.entity_id
_entity_poly.type
_entity_poly.pdbx_seq_one_letter_code
_entity_poly.pdbx_strand_id
1 'polypeptide(L)'
;MGKSFFEVFPTLQMEGEMQSLLSEVEVTKVATNRNRDLLYVYLLSNHLIPKKKIYVMEKEIKKQLFPTKAMTIKIAEKFALSSQYTPKNLMDVYKDSILLEIKNYSLLLYNLFRKAKMDFDREGHMVLTLEDSIIATERADELVDILEKIICERCGLTLMIEPEFERTGEDEHQKESDLQIAYEVQNIINMSAIGQNKGQEASVDEPVAAVPKAEKPNITKETQPVKKTESKKF
;
A
#
# COMPACT_ATOMS: atom_id res chain seq x y z
N MET A 1 31.85 7.63 13.89
CA MET A 1 31.10 7.97 15.09
C MET A 1 30.07 9.01 14.70
N GLY A 2 28.81 8.75 14.99
CA GLY A 2 27.74 9.71 14.82
C GLY A 2 27.82 10.83 15.84
N LYS A 3 27.13 11.93 15.59
CA LYS A 3 26.95 13.00 16.56
C LYS A 3 25.56 12.88 17.19
N SER A 4 25.42 13.30 18.45
CA SER A 4 24.10 13.38 19.07
C SER A 4 23.13 14.19 18.20
N PHE A 5 21.86 13.83 18.19
CA PHE A 5 20.86 14.51 17.40
C PHE A 5 20.83 16.02 17.66
N PHE A 6 20.88 16.44 18.92
CA PHE A 6 20.87 17.86 19.31
C PHE A 6 22.19 18.59 19.08
N GLU A 7 23.32 17.90 18.92
CA GLU A 7 24.55 18.52 18.42
C GLU A 7 24.45 18.89 16.95
N VAL A 8 23.73 18.12 16.16
CA VAL A 8 23.53 18.40 14.73
C VAL A 8 22.42 19.44 14.52
N PHE A 9 21.40 19.41 15.36
CA PHE A 9 20.25 20.33 15.31
C PHE A 9 20.08 21.14 16.61
N PRO A 10 21.04 22.00 16.98
CA PRO A 10 21.06 22.65 18.30
C PRO A 10 19.92 23.65 18.53
N THR A 11 19.32 24.17 17.46
CA THR A 11 18.22 25.14 17.54
C THR A 11 16.85 24.50 17.42
N LEU A 12 16.78 23.18 17.16
CA LEU A 12 15.54 22.46 17.03
C LEU A 12 14.92 22.23 18.42
N GLN A 13 13.71 22.70 18.60
CA GLN A 13 12.97 22.52 19.85
C GLN A 13 12.01 21.34 19.70
N MET A 14 12.15 20.36 20.58
CA MET A 14 11.25 19.23 20.72
C MET A 14 10.77 19.15 22.16
N GLU A 15 9.52 18.76 22.36
CA GLU A 15 8.91 18.75 23.67
C GLU A 15 8.70 17.31 24.19
N GLY A 16 8.75 17.19 25.53
CA GLY A 16 8.35 16.00 26.27
C GLY A 16 9.05 14.71 25.83
N GLU A 17 8.26 13.69 25.52
CA GLU A 17 8.73 12.35 25.14
C GLU A 17 9.66 12.34 23.91
N MET A 18 9.44 13.26 22.95
CA MET A 18 10.29 13.37 21.77
C MET A 18 11.69 13.83 22.12
N GLN A 19 11.85 14.75 23.03
CA GLN A 19 13.16 15.23 23.50
C GLN A 19 13.95 14.10 24.14
N SER A 20 13.31 13.34 25.02
CA SER A 20 13.94 12.19 25.70
C SER A 20 14.37 11.12 24.69
N LEU A 21 13.50 10.79 23.75
CA LEU A 21 13.79 9.79 22.70
C LEU A 21 14.98 10.22 21.83
N LEU A 22 15.05 11.49 21.42
CA LEU A 22 16.08 12.00 20.53
C LEU A 22 17.42 12.22 21.24
N SER A 23 17.46 12.30 22.58
CA SER A 23 18.71 12.41 23.31
C SER A 23 19.61 11.17 23.18
N GLU A 24 19.00 10.01 22.87
CA GLU A 24 19.70 8.72 22.68
C GLU A 24 19.94 8.36 21.22
N VAL A 25 19.60 9.27 20.29
CA VAL A 25 19.73 9.05 18.86
C VAL A 25 20.98 9.74 18.31
N GLU A 26 21.72 9.02 17.49
CA GLU A 26 22.87 9.56 16.77
C GLU A 26 22.51 9.90 15.32
N VAL A 27 23.01 11.03 14.85
CA VAL A 27 23.01 11.40 13.43
C VAL A 27 24.32 10.92 12.82
N THR A 28 24.25 9.92 11.95
CA THR A 28 25.43 9.35 11.29
C THR A 28 25.82 10.12 10.04
N LYS A 29 24.84 10.69 9.34
CA LYS A 29 25.06 11.44 8.10
C LYS A 29 23.92 12.40 7.86
N VAL A 30 24.25 13.55 7.25
CA VAL A 30 23.28 14.47 6.64
C VAL A 30 23.70 14.69 5.18
N ALA A 31 22.79 14.53 4.26
CA ALA A 31 23.06 14.66 2.83
C ALA A 31 21.93 15.44 2.14
N THR A 32 22.26 16.14 1.08
CA THR A 32 21.29 16.83 0.24
C THR A 32 21.47 16.42 -1.22
N ASN A 33 20.40 16.47 -1.99
CA ASN A 33 20.49 16.26 -3.42
C ASN A 33 21.12 17.46 -4.13
N ARG A 34 21.41 17.34 -5.43
CA ARG A 34 22.06 18.41 -6.23
C ARG A 34 21.23 19.70 -6.26
N ASN A 35 19.92 19.59 -6.29
CA ASN A 35 18.99 20.74 -6.36
C ASN A 35 18.79 21.42 -5.00
N ARG A 36 19.26 20.81 -3.91
CA ARG A 36 19.07 21.27 -2.53
C ARG A 36 17.59 21.45 -2.12
N ASP A 37 16.72 20.63 -2.71
CA ASP A 37 15.29 20.57 -2.38
C ASP A 37 14.91 19.34 -1.52
N LEU A 38 15.88 18.43 -1.30
CA LEU A 38 15.71 17.22 -0.49
C LEU A 38 16.89 17.07 0.47
N LEU A 39 16.58 16.98 1.77
CA LEU A 39 17.54 16.74 2.84
C LEU A 39 17.30 15.36 3.43
N TYR A 40 18.32 14.50 3.37
CA TYR A 40 18.33 13.21 4.04
C TYR A 40 19.09 13.32 5.37
N VAL A 41 18.47 12.84 6.44
CA VAL A 41 19.07 12.72 7.78
C VAL A 41 19.12 11.24 8.12
N TYR A 42 20.31 10.69 8.27
CA TYR A 42 20.52 9.29 8.62
C TYR A 42 20.70 9.19 10.13
N LEU A 43 19.80 8.45 10.77
CA LEU A 43 19.79 8.23 12.21
C LEU A 43 20.23 6.81 12.57
N LEU A 44 20.89 6.70 13.69
CA LEU A 44 21.17 5.43 14.36
C LEU A 44 20.57 5.49 15.76
N SER A 45 19.77 4.50 16.11
CA SER A 45 19.14 4.39 17.43
C SER A 45 19.26 2.96 17.95
N ASN A 46 19.44 2.81 19.25
CA ASN A 46 19.40 1.51 19.93
C ASN A 46 17.96 1.06 20.27
N HIS A 47 16.99 1.92 20.01
CA HIS A 47 15.57 1.70 20.29
C HIS A 47 14.76 1.89 19.03
N LEU A 48 13.67 1.16 18.93
CA LEU A 48 12.69 1.35 17.86
C LEU A 48 12.01 2.71 17.99
N ILE A 49 12.04 3.50 16.93
CA ILE A 49 11.34 4.78 16.85
C ILE A 49 10.08 4.58 16.01
N PRO A 50 8.88 4.78 16.58
CA PRO A 50 7.65 4.66 15.80
C PRO A 50 7.66 5.56 14.56
N LYS A 51 7.26 5.05 13.42
CA LYS A 51 7.30 5.79 12.15
C LYS A 51 6.50 7.09 12.20
N LYS A 52 5.43 7.11 12.97
CA LYS A 52 4.66 8.34 13.23
C LYS A 52 5.53 9.44 13.84
N LYS A 53 6.42 9.10 14.78
CA LYS A 53 7.35 10.06 15.40
C LYS A 53 8.41 10.54 14.40
N ILE A 54 8.90 9.66 13.52
CA ILE A 54 9.80 10.04 12.41
C ILE A 54 9.14 11.10 11.52
N TYR A 55 7.90 10.91 11.11
CA TYR A 55 7.18 11.89 10.29
C TYR A 55 6.90 13.21 11.02
N VAL A 56 6.73 13.18 12.34
CA VAL A 56 6.64 14.42 13.14
C VAL A 56 7.97 15.15 13.14
N MET A 57 9.10 14.45 13.32
CA MET A 57 10.45 15.03 13.25
C MET A 57 10.72 15.68 11.88
N GLU A 58 10.41 15.00 10.79
CA GLU A 58 10.56 15.56 9.43
C GLU A 58 9.82 16.88 9.29
N LYS A 59 8.59 16.96 9.81
CA LYS A 59 7.77 18.16 9.79
C LYS A 59 8.33 19.27 10.67
N GLU A 60 8.79 18.94 11.89
CA GLU A 60 9.34 19.94 12.81
C GLU A 60 10.70 20.47 12.32
N ILE A 61 11.59 19.62 11.79
CA ILE A 61 12.83 20.06 11.14
C ILE A 61 12.49 21.01 9.99
N LYS A 62 11.53 20.65 9.14
CA LYS A 62 11.09 21.50 8.03
C LYS A 62 10.57 22.84 8.53
N LYS A 63 9.66 22.83 9.50
CA LYS A 63 8.98 24.03 10.02
C LYS A 63 9.93 24.98 10.73
N GLN A 64 10.83 24.46 11.57
CA GLN A 64 11.69 25.28 12.42
C GLN A 64 12.97 25.74 11.70
N LEU A 65 13.59 24.86 10.87
CA LEU A 65 14.89 25.18 10.26
C LEU A 65 14.78 25.65 8.82
N PHE A 66 13.73 25.30 8.11
CA PHE A 66 13.56 25.63 6.69
C PHE A 66 12.17 26.19 6.35
N PRO A 67 11.63 27.17 7.12
CA PRO A 67 10.25 27.62 6.98
C PRO A 67 9.93 28.19 5.59
N THR A 68 10.89 28.90 4.98
CA THR A 68 10.71 29.58 3.69
C THR A 68 11.21 28.80 2.48
N LYS A 69 11.99 27.74 2.69
CA LYS A 69 12.58 26.96 1.59
C LYS A 69 11.65 25.84 1.14
N ALA A 70 11.51 25.65 -0.17
CA ALA A 70 10.83 24.49 -0.75
C ALA A 70 11.72 23.23 -0.61
N MET A 71 11.96 22.79 0.64
CA MET A 71 12.82 21.64 0.95
C MET A 71 11.96 20.53 1.59
N THR A 72 12.16 19.31 1.11
CA THR A 72 11.60 18.10 1.72
C THR A 72 12.63 17.50 2.67
N ILE A 73 12.22 17.13 3.85
CA ILE A 73 13.06 16.43 4.83
C ILE A 73 12.70 14.94 4.79
N LYS A 74 13.70 14.07 4.71
CA LYS A 74 13.55 12.63 4.80
C LYS A 74 14.51 12.09 5.85
N ILE A 75 13.98 11.33 6.79
CA ILE A 75 14.76 10.66 7.81
C ILE A 75 14.87 9.18 7.43
N ALA A 76 16.10 8.70 7.34
CA ALA A 76 16.45 7.30 7.16
C ALA A 76 16.99 6.76 8.48
N GLU A 77 16.15 6.07 9.21
CA GLU A 77 16.50 5.46 10.48
C GLU A 77 17.14 4.09 10.28
N LYS A 78 18.15 3.79 11.11
CA LYS A 78 18.75 2.47 11.29
C LYS A 78 18.75 2.14 12.77
N PHE A 79 18.47 0.88 13.09
CA PHE A 79 18.38 0.43 14.47
C PHE A 79 19.53 -0.54 14.80
N ALA A 80 20.22 -0.30 15.90
CA ALA A 80 21.19 -1.21 16.50
C ALA A 80 20.52 -1.93 17.68
N LEU A 81 19.59 -2.85 17.35
CA LEU A 81 18.77 -3.53 18.34
C LEU A 81 19.60 -4.53 19.15
N SER A 82 19.22 -4.76 20.40
CA SER A 82 19.82 -5.79 21.24
C SER A 82 19.47 -7.19 20.72
N SER A 83 20.27 -8.20 21.13
CA SER A 83 20.06 -9.61 20.76
C SER A 83 18.74 -10.22 21.26
N GLN A 84 17.99 -9.49 22.07
CA GLN A 84 16.65 -9.90 22.52
C GLN A 84 15.57 -9.73 21.45
N TYR A 85 15.82 -8.89 20.45
CA TYR A 85 14.88 -8.70 19.35
C TYR A 85 14.98 -9.86 18.35
N THR A 86 13.87 -10.54 18.18
CA THR A 86 13.64 -11.52 17.11
C THR A 86 12.73 -10.91 16.05
N PRO A 87 12.72 -11.41 14.80
CA PRO A 87 11.79 -10.94 13.78
C PRO A 87 10.33 -11.00 14.24
N LYS A 88 9.93 -12.03 14.99
CA LYS A 88 8.59 -12.15 15.55
C LYS A 88 8.28 -11.02 16.53
N ASN A 89 9.14 -10.83 17.54
CA ASN A 89 8.95 -9.76 18.52
C ASN A 89 8.97 -8.37 17.87
N LEU A 90 9.79 -8.18 16.84
CA LEU A 90 9.80 -6.95 16.06
C LEU A 90 8.45 -6.71 15.39
N MET A 91 7.87 -7.74 14.74
CA MET A 91 6.56 -7.64 14.13
C MET A 91 5.47 -7.34 15.14
N ASP A 92 5.49 -7.94 16.32
CA ASP A 92 4.49 -7.69 17.36
C ASP A 92 4.46 -6.21 17.80
N VAL A 93 5.63 -5.55 17.91
CA VAL A 93 5.74 -4.18 18.44
C VAL A 93 5.84 -3.11 17.36
N TYR A 94 6.28 -3.44 16.15
CA TYR A 94 6.60 -2.45 15.11
C TYR A 94 5.70 -2.55 13.85
N LYS A 95 4.79 -3.53 13.77
CA LYS A 95 3.89 -3.76 12.64
C LYS A 95 3.15 -2.49 12.21
N ASP A 96 2.62 -1.71 13.15
CA ASP A 96 1.89 -0.48 12.84
C ASP A 96 2.76 0.56 12.14
N SER A 97 4.05 0.64 12.51
CA SER A 97 5.02 1.53 11.86
C SER A 97 5.34 1.08 10.44
N ILE A 98 5.49 -0.23 10.23
CA ILE A 98 5.67 -0.84 8.91
C ILE A 98 4.45 -0.60 8.03
N LEU A 99 3.24 -0.84 8.55
CA LEU A 99 1.99 -0.57 7.85
C LEU A 99 1.86 0.90 7.44
N LEU A 100 2.22 1.83 8.33
CA LEU A 100 2.18 3.26 8.02
C LEU A 100 3.18 3.63 6.92
N GLU A 101 4.34 3.03 6.90
CA GLU A 101 5.36 3.25 5.87
C GLU A 101 4.92 2.70 4.52
N ILE A 102 4.44 1.45 4.49
CA ILE A 102 3.92 0.81 3.27
C ILE A 102 2.72 1.60 2.73
N LYS A 103 1.83 2.10 3.60
CA LYS A 103 0.70 2.94 3.19
C LYS A 103 1.13 4.22 2.46
N ASN A 104 2.21 4.85 2.92
CA ASN A 104 2.75 6.04 2.28
C ASN A 104 3.48 5.73 0.97
N TYR A 105 3.93 4.50 0.78
CA TYR A 105 4.57 4.03 -0.44
C TYR A 105 3.52 3.56 -1.46
N SER A 106 2.64 2.64 -1.06
CA SER A 106 1.62 2.05 -1.92
C SER A 106 0.39 1.61 -1.12
N LEU A 107 -0.79 2.11 -1.49
CA LEU A 107 -2.05 1.71 -0.86
C LEU A 107 -2.41 0.25 -1.18
N LEU A 108 -2.01 -0.25 -2.35
CA LEU A 108 -2.22 -1.65 -2.73
C LEU A 108 -1.43 -2.59 -1.82
N LEU A 109 -0.13 -2.34 -1.65
CA LEU A 109 0.73 -3.15 -0.76
C LEU A 109 0.29 -3.04 0.71
N TYR A 110 -0.17 -1.86 1.13
CA TYR A 110 -0.76 -1.68 2.46
C TYR A 110 -1.95 -2.61 2.68
N ASN A 111 -2.88 -2.68 1.71
CA ASN A 111 -4.05 -3.53 1.82
C ASN A 111 -3.69 -5.03 1.82
N LEU A 112 -2.72 -5.43 1.00
CA LEU A 112 -2.19 -6.79 1.00
C LEU A 112 -1.58 -7.15 2.37
N PHE A 113 -0.63 -6.34 2.85
CA PHE A 113 0.06 -6.61 4.10
C PHE A 113 -0.85 -6.52 5.33
N ARG A 114 -1.83 -5.61 5.32
CA ARG A 114 -2.80 -5.49 6.43
C ARG A 114 -3.61 -6.76 6.65
N LYS A 115 -3.98 -7.44 5.57
CA LYS A 115 -4.76 -8.68 5.58
C LYS A 115 -3.90 -9.93 5.75
N ALA A 116 -2.60 -9.83 5.49
CA ALA A 116 -1.69 -10.95 5.52
C ALA A 116 -1.60 -11.59 6.90
N LYS A 117 -1.55 -12.93 6.90
CA LYS A 117 -1.20 -13.73 8.07
C LYS A 117 0.32 -13.94 8.07
N MET A 118 0.93 -13.89 9.21
CA MET A 118 2.37 -14.11 9.40
C MET A 118 2.58 -15.27 10.33
N ASP A 119 3.25 -16.29 9.87
CA ASP A 119 3.63 -17.45 10.68
C ASP A 119 5.16 -17.55 10.73
N PHE A 120 5.69 -17.70 11.95
CA PHE A 120 7.12 -17.85 12.20
C PHE A 120 7.37 -19.32 12.58
N ASP A 121 7.57 -20.17 11.57
CA ASP A 121 7.70 -21.62 11.71
C ASP A 121 9.06 -22.02 12.31
N ARG A 122 10.10 -21.25 12.05
CA ARG A 122 11.46 -21.47 12.53
C ARG A 122 12.21 -20.14 12.69
N GLU A 123 13.33 -20.19 13.36
CA GLU A 123 14.16 -19.00 13.57
C GLU A 123 14.64 -18.42 12.23
N GLY A 124 14.45 -17.12 12.05
CA GLY A 124 14.86 -16.41 10.84
C GLY A 124 14.02 -16.72 9.60
N HIS A 125 12.84 -17.35 9.74
CA HIS A 125 11.94 -17.64 8.66
C HIS A 125 10.51 -17.22 8.99
N MET A 126 9.81 -16.64 8.01
CA MET A 126 8.42 -16.22 8.12
C MET A 126 7.66 -16.60 6.86
N VAL A 127 6.57 -17.30 7.02
CA VAL A 127 5.58 -17.53 5.97
C VAL A 127 4.61 -16.37 5.98
N LEU A 128 4.49 -15.69 4.84
CA LEU A 128 3.58 -14.57 4.63
C LEU A 128 2.41 -15.02 3.79
N THR A 129 1.30 -15.39 4.44
CA THR A 129 0.10 -15.85 3.74
C THR A 129 -0.72 -14.66 3.27
N LEU A 130 -0.88 -14.54 1.96
CA LEU A 130 -1.64 -13.50 1.27
C LEU A 130 -2.96 -14.08 0.73
N GLU A 131 -3.99 -13.25 0.66
CA GLU A 131 -5.23 -13.60 -0.03
C GLU A 131 -4.95 -13.77 -1.54
N ASP A 132 -5.31 -14.94 -2.11
CA ASP A 132 -5.08 -15.26 -3.53
C ASP A 132 -5.84 -14.29 -4.43
N SER A 133 -5.10 -13.46 -5.12
CA SER A 133 -5.61 -12.49 -6.08
C SER A 133 -4.53 -12.14 -7.11
N ILE A 134 -4.93 -11.67 -8.28
CA ILE A 134 -4.00 -11.22 -9.32
C ILE A 134 -3.02 -10.19 -8.77
N ILE A 135 -3.51 -9.24 -7.96
CA ILE A 135 -2.69 -8.19 -7.35
C ILE A 135 -1.69 -8.80 -6.36
N ALA A 136 -2.10 -9.77 -5.56
CA ALA A 136 -1.20 -10.45 -4.62
C ALA A 136 -0.08 -11.18 -5.37
N THR A 137 -0.42 -11.94 -6.39
CA THR A 137 0.57 -12.67 -7.20
C THR A 137 1.58 -11.74 -7.90
N GLU A 138 1.10 -10.61 -8.45
CA GLU A 138 1.98 -9.66 -9.14
C GLU A 138 2.84 -8.80 -8.19
N ARG A 139 2.42 -8.60 -6.94
CA ARG A 139 3.04 -7.66 -6.03
C ARG A 139 3.63 -8.28 -4.75
N ALA A 140 3.55 -9.61 -4.62
CA ALA A 140 4.10 -10.30 -3.45
C ALA A 140 5.61 -10.05 -3.31
N ASP A 141 6.37 -10.18 -4.39
CA ASP A 141 7.83 -9.99 -4.39
C ASP A 141 8.21 -8.56 -3.96
N GLU A 142 7.48 -7.54 -4.46
CA GLU A 142 7.70 -6.14 -4.07
C GLU A 142 7.42 -5.93 -2.58
N LEU A 143 6.38 -6.57 -2.04
CA LEU A 143 6.06 -6.51 -0.61
C LEU A 143 7.14 -7.19 0.22
N VAL A 144 7.60 -8.38 -0.19
CA VAL A 144 8.70 -9.12 0.46
C VAL A 144 9.97 -8.27 0.48
N ASP A 145 10.38 -7.72 -0.65
CA ASP A 145 11.55 -6.84 -0.77
C ASP A 145 11.51 -5.66 0.21
N ILE A 146 10.35 -5.03 0.38
CA ILE A 146 10.17 -3.91 1.31
C ILE A 146 10.30 -4.39 2.76
N LEU A 147 9.65 -5.51 3.10
CA LEU A 147 9.72 -6.07 4.45
C LEU A 147 11.14 -6.52 4.80
N GLU A 148 11.84 -7.18 3.90
CA GLU A 148 13.23 -7.58 4.09
C GLU A 148 14.15 -6.36 4.26
N LYS A 149 14.01 -5.31 3.48
CA LYS A 149 14.76 -4.06 3.67
C LYS A 149 14.53 -3.45 5.05
N ILE A 150 13.28 -3.46 5.53
CA ILE A 150 12.97 -2.93 6.84
C ILE A 150 13.57 -3.81 7.94
N ILE A 151 13.40 -5.12 7.87
CA ILE A 151 13.78 -6.04 8.94
C ILE A 151 15.28 -6.32 8.91
N CYS A 152 15.85 -6.62 7.73
CA CYS A 152 17.27 -7.01 7.63
C CYS A 152 18.19 -5.79 7.57
N GLU A 153 17.93 -4.83 6.67
CA GLU A 153 18.87 -3.72 6.47
C GLU A 153 18.73 -2.64 7.55
N ARG A 154 17.51 -2.31 7.94
CA ARG A 154 17.23 -1.24 8.92
C ARG A 154 17.35 -1.73 10.34
N CYS A 155 16.77 -2.90 10.66
CA CYS A 155 16.76 -3.45 12.03
C CYS A 155 17.93 -4.42 12.31
N GLY A 156 18.67 -4.86 11.28
CA GLY A 156 19.82 -5.75 11.42
C GLY A 156 19.46 -7.19 11.83
N LEU A 157 18.21 -7.61 11.62
CA LEU A 157 17.74 -8.95 11.92
C LEU A 157 17.78 -9.82 10.67
N THR A 158 18.13 -11.10 10.82
CA THR A 158 18.09 -12.05 9.70
C THR A 158 16.68 -12.62 9.59
N LEU A 159 16.06 -12.46 8.40
CA LEU A 159 14.75 -13.00 8.10
C LEU A 159 14.67 -13.37 6.62
N MET A 160 14.15 -14.55 6.34
CA MET A 160 13.70 -14.99 5.02
C MET A 160 12.18 -14.98 5.03
N ILE A 161 11.57 -14.41 4.01
CA ILE A 161 10.12 -14.31 3.89
C ILE A 161 9.68 -15.14 2.69
N GLU A 162 8.81 -16.12 2.94
CA GLU A 162 8.21 -16.96 1.91
C GLU A 162 6.74 -16.57 1.72
N PRO A 163 6.35 -16.01 0.55
CA PRO A 163 4.96 -15.68 0.28
C PRO A 163 4.17 -16.95 -0.06
N GLU A 164 3.04 -17.14 0.60
CA GLU A 164 2.05 -18.16 0.27
C GLU A 164 0.71 -17.52 -0.08
N PHE A 165 -0.08 -18.22 -0.90
CA PHE A 165 -1.39 -17.72 -1.35
C PHE A 165 -2.49 -18.62 -0.85
N GLU A 166 -3.41 -18.06 -0.07
CA GLU A 166 -4.58 -18.76 0.45
C GLU A 166 -5.82 -18.28 -0.29
N ARG A 167 -6.57 -19.21 -0.88
CA ARG A 167 -7.89 -18.90 -1.42
C ARG A 167 -8.86 -18.70 -0.26
N THR A 168 -9.10 -17.45 0.06
CA THR A 168 -10.20 -17.11 0.95
C THR A 168 -11.48 -17.38 0.18
N GLY A 169 -12.34 -18.23 0.72
CA GLY A 169 -13.57 -18.66 0.03
C GLY A 169 -14.30 -17.48 -0.59
N GLU A 170 -14.28 -17.44 -1.90
CA GLU A 170 -14.78 -16.37 -2.76
C GLU A 170 -16.27 -16.06 -2.60
N ASP A 171 -16.98 -16.77 -1.68
CA ASP A 171 -18.43 -16.83 -1.71
C ASP A 171 -19.15 -15.76 -0.88
N GLU A 172 -18.55 -15.14 0.13
CA GLU A 172 -19.33 -14.20 0.96
C GLU A 172 -19.09 -12.73 0.57
N HIS A 173 -17.85 -12.30 0.36
CA HIS A 173 -17.59 -10.90 -0.01
C HIS A 173 -17.93 -10.58 -1.46
N GLN A 174 -17.78 -11.53 -2.36
CA GLN A 174 -18.18 -11.36 -3.76
C GLN A 174 -19.68 -11.31 -3.89
N LYS A 175 -20.42 -12.17 -3.16
CA LYS A 175 -21.89 -12.11 -3.07
C LYS A 175 -22.40 -10.83 -2.44
N GLU A 176 -21.75 -10.30 -1.40
CA GLU A 176 -22.11 -9.00 -0.82
C GLU A 176 -21.83 -7.85 -1.79
N SER A 177 -20.69 -7.86 -2.49
CA SER A 177 -20.34 -6.83 -3.47
C SER A 177 -21.26 -6.89 -4.68
N ASP A 178 -21.55 -8.09 -5.21
CA ASP A 178 -22.46 -8.28 -6.34
C ASP A 178 -23.91 -7.93 -5.99
N LEU A 179 -24.34 -8.24 -4.77
CA LEU A 179 -25.65 -7.83 -4.24
C LEU A 179 -25.73 -6.29 -4.10
N GLN A 180 -24.67 -5.65 -3.65
CA GLN A 180 -24.61 -4.20 -3.49
C GLN A 180 -24.63 -3.48 -4.85
N ILE A 181 -23.88 -3.99 -5.82
CA ILE A 181 -23.89 -3.50 -7.21
C ILE A 181 -25.26 -3.74 -7.86
N ALA A 182 -25.84 -4.93 -7.67
CA ALA A 182 -27.19 -5.24 -8.18
C ALA A 182 -28.26 -4.32 -7.58
N TYR A 183 -28.17 -4.03 -6.28
CA TYR A 183 -29.07 -3.10 -5.61
C TYR A 183 -28.93 -1.65 -6.10
N GLU A 184 -27.69 -1.18 -6.32
CA GLU A 184 -27.42 0.16 -6.88
C GLU A 184 -27.92 0.28 -8.32
N VAL A 185 -27.69 -0.75 -9.16
CA VAL A 185 -28.21 -0.79 -10.53
C VAL A 185 -29.73 -0.80 -10.55
N GLN A 186 -30.37 -1.56 -9.67
CA GLN A 186 -31.83 -1.57 -9.56
C GLN A 186 -32.39 -0.24 -9.12
N ASN A 187 -31.73 0.47 -8.20
CA ASN A 187 -32.12 1.81 -7.78
C ASN A 187 -31.99 2.84 -8.92
N ILE A 188 -30.92 2.74 -9.72
CA ILE A 188 -30.73 3.62 -10.89
C ILE A 188 -31.84 3.38 -11.94
N ILE A 189 -32.17 2.12 -12.20
CA ILE A 189 -33.24 1.75 -13.12
C ILE A 189 -34.58 2.27 -12.62
N ASN A 190 -34.90 2.10 -11.33
CA ASN A 190 -36.14 2.58 -10.74
C ASN A 190 -36.24 4.12 -10.74
N MET A 191 -35.15 4.84 -10.48
CA MET A 191 -35.12 6.30 -10.57
C MET A 191 -35.29 6.80 -12.01
N SER A 192 -34.74 6.07 -12.99
CA SER A 192 -34.90 6.38 -14.41
C SER A 192 -36.32 6.13 -14.90
N ALA A 193 -37.01 5.10 -14.37
CA ALA A 193 -38.41 4.79 -14.70
C ALA A 193 -39.38 5.81 -14.10
N ILE A 194 -39.09 6.39 -12.94
CA ILE A 194 -39.90 7.42 -12.29
C ILE A 194 -39.76 8.78 -13.02
N GLY A 195 -38.60 9.01 -13.68
CA GLY A 195 -38.35 10.23 -14.47
C GLY A 195 -39.11 10.29 -15.80
N GLN A 196 -39.56 9.14 -16.33
CA GLN A 196 -40.31 9.08 -17.62
C GLN A 196 -41.81 9.15 -17.47
N ASN A 197 -42.39 9.10 -16.27
CA ASN A 197 -43.85 9.17 -16.04
C ASN A 197 -44.39 10.55 -15.68
N LYS A 198 -43.64 11.64 -15.95
CA LYS A 198 -44.15 13.02 -15.83
C LYS A 198 -44.16 13.77 -17.16
N GLY A 199 -44.87 13.25 -18.12
CA GLY A 199 -45.07 14.00 -19.35
C GLY A 199 -45.75 13.19 -20.44
N GLN A 200 -47.02 12.88 -20.26
CA GLN A 200 -48.01 12.84 -21.35
C GLN A 200 -49.38 12.39 -20.80
N GLU A 201 -50.21 13.34 -20.49
CA GLU A 201 -51.66 13.16 -20.54
C GLU A 201 -52.13 13.53 -21.92
N ALA A 202 -53.12 12.72 -22.38
CA ALA A 202 -54.09 12.94 -23.45
C ALA A 202 -53.72 12.40 -24.86
N SER A 203 -54.27 11.30 -25.31
CA SER A 203 -55.56 11.17 -25.97
C SER A 203 -55.78 9.75 -26.50
N VAL A 204 -57.01 9.32 -26.36
CA VAL A 204 -57.76 8.16 -26.79
C VAL A 204 -57.54 7.76 -28.25
N ASP A 205 -57.32 6.44 -28.54
CA ASP A 205 -58.15 5.59 -29.38
C ASP A 205 -57.55 4.16 -29.50
N GLU A 206 -58.37 3.15 -29.23
CA GLU A 206 -58.21 1.74 -29.57
C GLU A 206 -58.77 1.49 -30.99
N PRO A 207 -58.71 0.28 -31.62
CA PRO A 207 -57.97 -0.97 -31.34
C PRO A 207 -57.36 -1.68 -32.61
N VAL A 208 -56.92 -2.93 -32.40
CA VAL A 208 -56.88 -4.12 -33.30
C VAL A 208 -55.52 -4.65 -33.77
N ALA A 209 -55.19 -5.80 -33.18
CA ALA A 209 -54.65 -7.05 -33.69
C ALA A 209 -53.45 -7.10 -34.69
N ALA A 210 -52.40 -7.82 -34.31
CA ALA A 210 -51.97 -9.06 -34.92
C ALA A 210 -50.51 -9.45 -34.51
N VAL A 211 -50.34 -10.64 -33.99
CA VAL A 211 -49.10 -11.40 -33.93
C VAL A 211 -48.81 -11.97 -35.33
N PRO A 212 -47.59 -12.09 -35.83
CA PRO A 212 -46.90 -13.36 -35.68
C PRO A 212 -45.38 -13.36 -35.52
N LYS A 213 -44.91 -14.35 -34.76
CA LYS A 213 -43.80 -15.31 -34.88
C LYS A 213 -42.51 -14.95 -35.67
N ALA A 214 -41.41 -15.14 -34.91
CA ALA A 214 -40.23 -15.97 -35.15
C ALA A 214 -39.42 -15.73 -36.44
N GLU A 215 -38.13 -15.54 -36.22
CA GLU A 215 -37.09 -16.34 -36.87
C GLU A 215 -35.68 -15.97 -36.37
N LYS A 216 -34.92 -17.02 -35.98
CA LYS A 216 -33.46 -17.02 -35.93
C LYS A 216 -32.96 -17.35 -37.32
N PRO A 217 -31.79 -16.91 -37.74
CA PRO A 217 -30.71 -17.83 -38.09
C PRO A 217 -29.33 -17.33 -37.62
N ASN A 218 -28.51 -18.19 -37.02
CA ASN A 218 -27.63 -19.22 -37.55
C ASN A 218 -26.30 -18.70 -38.13
N ILE A 219 -25.29 -18.94 -37.36
CA ILE A 219 -23.89 -19.37 -37.60
C ILE A 219 -23.35 -19.20 -39.04
N THR A 220 -22.18 -18.57 -39.16
CA THR A 220 -21.10 -19.12 -40.00
C THR A 220 -19.73 -18.76 -39.47
N LYS A 221 -18.94 -19.81 -39.24
CA LYS A 221 -17.50 -19.82 -39.01
C LYS A 221 -16.79 -19.48 -40.32
N GLU A 222 -15.72 -18.72 -40.27
CA GLU A 222 -14.62 -18.94 -41.22
C GLU A 222 -13.26 -18.67 -40.57
N THR A 223 -12.36 -19.54 -40.93
CA THR A 223 -11.06 -19.87 -40.37
C THR A 223 -9.94 -19.27 -41.25
N GLN A 224 -8.89 -18.71 -40.59
CA GLN A 224 -7.46 -18.66 -40.94
C GLN A 224 -6.99 -18.00 -42.27
N PRO A 225 -5.67 -17.71 -42.54
CA PRO A 225 -4.45 -18.05 -41.77
C PRO A 225 -3.34 -16.98 -41.59
N VAL A 226 -2.47 -17.27 -40.67
CA VAL A 226 -1.01 -17.05 -40.48
C VAL A 226 -0.23 -16.35 -41.59
N LYS A 227 0.60 -15.34 -41.23
CA LYS A 227 1.93 -15.13 -41.80
C LYS A 227 2.94 -14.67 -40.76
N LYS A 228 3.93 -15.54 -40.56
CA LYS A 228 5.27 -15.23 -40.01
C LYS A 228 6.02 -14.30 -40.96
N THR A 229 6.80 -13.38 -40.42
CA THR A 229 8.14 -13.07 -41.01
C THR A 229 9.07 -12.56 -39.89
N GLU A 230 10.27 -13.05 -40.02
CA GLU A 230 11.44 -13.00 -39.15
C GLU A 230 12.15 -11.65 -39.13
N SER A 231 12.84 -11.48 -37.99
CA SER A 231 14.20 -10.92 -37.78
C SER A 231 14.71 -9.72 -38.56
N LYS A 232 15.28 -8.75 -37.82
CA LYS A 232 16.71 -8.40 -37.94
C LYS A 232 17.17 -7.52 -36.76
N LYS A 233 18.32 -7.94 -36.23
CA LYS A 233 19.27 -7.21 -35.39
C LYS A 233 19.60 -5.82 -35.93
N PHE A 234 19.71 -4.86 -34.98
CA PHE A 234 20.95 -4.08 -34.75
C PHE A 234 20.93 -3.58 -33.33
#